data_20b9c0a92e0fdf492d8904da488af637
#
_entry.id   20b9c0a92e0fdf492d8904da488af637
#
_cell.length_a   1.000
_cell.length_b   1.000
_cell.length_c   1.000
_cell.angle_alpha   90.00
_cell.angle_beta   90.00
_cell.angle_gamma   90.00
#
_symmetry.space_group_name_H-M   'P 1'
#
loop_
_entity.id
_entity.type
_entity.pdbx_description
1 polymer ?
#
loop_
_entity_poly.entity_id
_entity_poly.type
_entity_poly.pdbx_seq_one_letter_code
_entity_poly.pdbx_strand_id
1 'polypeptide(L)'
;MNNIIITGTSRGIGFELVKLFSKAGYNVLALSRNTSKTEEENLSQVTSMPFDLLDSTAYSKVGTFILETWNGNVDYLINNAGCLINKPFHETTIGDFDKVYRTNVYGVSEMIRTCIPYVTDKAHVVTISSMGGVQGSMKFPGLSAYSSSKGAVITLTELLAEEYKSQNIAFNVLAIGAVQTEMLEEAFPGYEAPLKPIEMAGYIYDFTINGKKFFNGKLIQVSSTTP
;
A
#
# COMPACT_ATOMS: atom_id res chain seq x y z
N MET A 1 -21.87 4.63 -4.81
CA MET A 1 -20.73 3.84 -5.33
C MET A 1 -19.57 4.10 -4.40
N ASN A 2 -18.79 3.08 -4.03
CA ASN A 2 -17.69 3.27 -3.07
C ASN A 2 -16.41 3.72 -3.82
N ASN A 3 -15.65 4.59 -3.17
CA ASN A 3 -14.44 5.20 -3.72
C ASN A 3 -13.19 4.63 -3.06
N ILE A 4 -12.21 4.21 -3.86
CA ILE A 4 -10.96 3.64 -3.38
C ILE A 4 -9.74 4.29 -4.02
N ILE A 5 -8.74 4.57 -3.21
CA ILE A 5 -7.42 5.03 -3.65
C ILE A 5 -6.42 3.88 -3.47
N ILE A 6 -5.64 3.60 -4.51
CA ILE A 6 -4.61 2.56 -4.49
C ILE A 6 -3.29 3.17 -4.96
N THR A 7 -2.24 3.04 -4.14
CA THR A 7 -0.90 3.48 -4.53
C THR A 7 -0.06 2.33 -5.09
N GLY A 8 0.85 2.60 -6.04
CA GLY A 8 1.74 1.60 -6.62
C GLY A 8 1.07 0.68 -7.63
N THR A 9 0.29 1.24 -8.55
CA THR A 9 -0.61 0.51 -9.46
C THR A 9 -0.02 0.16 -10.82
N SER A 10 1.25 0.53 -11.10
CA SER A 10 1.87 0.28 -12.41
C SER A 10 2.15 -1.19 -12.71
N ARG A 11 2.28 -2.04 -11.70
CA ARG A 11 2.62 -3.47 -11.83
C ARG A 11 2.29 -4.26 -10.56
N GLY A 12 2.46 -5.57 -10.62
CA GLY A 12 2.35 -6.47 -9.46
C GLY A 12 0.99 -6.42 -8.78
N ILE A 13 0.99 -6.49 -7.45
CA ILE A 13 -0.22 -6.57 -6.62
C ILE A 13 -1.13 -5.35 -6.84
N GLY A 14 -0.57 -4.13 -6.90
CA GLY A 14 -1.37 -2.91 -7.06
C GLY A 14 -2.12 -2.87 -8.38
N PHE A 15 -1.52 -3.36 -9.46
CA PHE A 15 -2.19 -3.46 -10.76
C PHE A 15 -3.37 -4.46 -10.74
N GLU A 16 -3.16 -5.62 -10.11
CA GLU A 16 -4.23 -6.62 -9.96
C GLU A 16 -5.37 -6.11 -9.06
N LEU A 17 -5.07 -5.35 -8.00
CA LEU A 17 -6.08 -4.71 -7.17
C LEU A 17 -6.96 -3.73 -7.97
N VAL A 18 -6.36 -2.90 -8.84
CA VAL A 18 -7.14 -1.98 -9.71
C VAL A 18 -8.16 -2.75 -10.53
N LYS A 19 -7.77 -3.88 -11.14
CA LYS A 19 -8.65 -4.73 -11.94
C LYS A 19 -9.78 -5.33 -11.10
N LEU A 20 -9.47 -5.82 -9.91
CA LEU A 20 -10.48 -6.42 -9.01
C LEU A 20 -11.51 -5.40 -8.55
N PHE A 21 -11.08 -4.22 -8.10
CA PHE A 21 -11.99 -3.17 -7.65
C PHE A 21 -12.83 -2.59 -8.79
N SER A 22 -12.23 -2.37 -9.96
CA SER A 22 -12.97 -1.96 -11.17
C SER A 22 -14.05 -2.97 -11.55
N LYS A 23 -13.71 -4.26 -11.61
CA LYS A 23 -14.66 -5.34 -11.90
C LYS A 23 -15.80 -5.42 -10.89
N ALA A 24 -15.54 -5.06 -9.64
CA ALA A 24 -16.54 -5.02 -8.57
C ALA A 24 -17.37 -3.71 -8.55
N GLY A 25 -17.15 -2.79 -9.48
CA GLY A 25 -17.92 -1.56 -9.64
C GLY A 25 -17.53 -0.42 -8.68
N TYR A 26 -16.30 -0.39 -8.19
CA TYR A 26 -15.77 0.71 -7.39
C TYR A 26 -15.24 1.83 -8.28
N ASN A 27 -15.34 3.08 -7.82
CA ASN A 27 -14.54 4.16 -8.39
C ASN A 27 -13.12 4.05 -7.87
N VAL A 28 -12.15 3.85 -8.75
CA VAL A 28 -10.76 3.62 -8.40
C VAL A 28 -9.90 4.81 -8.82
N LEU A 29 -9.18 5.41 -7.88
CA LEU A 29 -8.05 6.30 -8.18
C LEU A 29 -6.76 5.49 -8.10
N ALA A 30 -6.19 5.18 -9.26
CA ALA A 30 -4.98 4.40 -9.42
C ALA A 30 -3.76 5.31 -9.49
N LEU A 31 -2.92 5.29 -8.45
CA LEU A 31 -1.78 6.19 -8.29
C LEU A 31 -0.46 5.46 -8.54
N SER A 32 0.30 5.91 -9.52
CA SER A 32 1.65 5.38 -9.81
C SER A 32 2.46 6.34 -10.67
N ARG A 33 3.78 6.22 -10.67
CA ARG A 33 4.67 7.06 -11.49
C ARG A 33 4.47 6.84 -12.99
N ASN A 34 4.16 5.60 -13.38
CA ASN A 34 3.83 5.24 -14.76
C ASN A 34 2.42 4.67 -14.80
N THR A 35 1.52 5.32 -15.53
CA THR A 35 0.10 4.99 -15.65
C THR A 35 -0.24 4.20 -16.91
N SER A 36 0.69 4.03 -17.85
CA SER A 36 0.45 3.45 -19.19
C SER A 36 -0.31 2.13 -19.11
N LYS A 37 0.14 1.20 -18.25
CA LYS A 37 -0.48 -0.13 -18.15
C LYS A 37 -1.93 -0.07 -17.64
N THR A 38 -2.23 0.80 -16.67
CA THR A 38 -3.60 0.96 -16.16
C THR A 38 -4.50 1.72 -17.13
N GLU A 39 -3.94 2.61 -17.96
CA GLU A 39 -4.67 3.31 -19.00
C GLU A 39 -4.98 2.41 -20.20
N GLU A 40 -4.01 1.58 -20.63
CA GLU A 40 -4.16 0.60 -21.72
C GLU A 40 -5.28 -0.42 -21.44
N GLU A 41 -5.49 -0.82 -20.20
CA GLU A 41 -6.58 -1.73 -19.80
C GLU A 41 -7.97 -1.11 -19.99
N ASN A 42 -8.08 0.20 -20.12
CA ASN A 42 -9.32 0.93 -20.33
C ASN A 42 -10.48 0.48 -19.42
N LEU A 43 -10.15 0.28 -18.15
CA LEU A 43 -11.09 -0.23 -17.14
C LEU A 43 -12.15 0.80 -16.78
N SER A 44 -13.40 0.37 -16.66
CA SER A 44 -14.49 1.24 -16.23
C SER A 44 -14.25 1.76 -14.80
N GLN A 45 -14.60 3.04 -14.58
CA GLN A 45 -14.54 3.68 -13.25
C GLN A 45 -13.12 3.74 -12.64
N VAL A 46 -12.09 3.63 -13.48
CA VAL A 46 -10.69 3.81 -13.07
C VAL A 46 -10.18 5.14 -13.61
N THR A 47 -9.66 5.95 -12.70
CA THR A 47 -8.87 7.14 -13.04
C THR A 47 -7.41 6.84 -12.69
N SER A 48 -6.57 6.79 -13.71
CA SER A 48 -5.12 6.67 -13.55
C SER A 48 -4.51 8.06 -13.41
N MET A 49 -3.71 8.27 -12.36
CA MET A 49 -3.06 9.55 -12.11
C MET A 49 -1.55 9.36 -11.90
N PRO A 50 -0.70 10.04 -12.69
CA PRO A 50 0.73 10.06 -12.45
C PRO A 50 1.04 10.65 -11.07
N PHE A 51 1.70 9.85 -10.22
CA PHE A 51 1.92 10.19 -8.83
C PHE A 51 3.24 9.61 -8.32
N ASP A 52 4.09 10.46 -7.76
CA ASP A 52 5.30 10.04 -7.05
C ASP A 52 5.14 10.40 -5.55
N LEU A 53 5.28 9.40 -4.69
CA LEU A 53 5.27 9.59 -3.22
C LEU A 53 6.38 10.53 -2.72
N LEU A 54 7.42 10.76 -3.52
CA LEU A 54 8.52 11.68 -3.18
C LEU A 54 8.22 13.13 -3.56
N ASP A 55 7.22 13.37 -4.39
CA ASP A 55 6.80 14.71 -4.81
C ASP A 55 5.73 15.26 -3.86
N SER A 56 6.14 16.15 -2.97
CA SER A 56 5.23 16.79 -2.00
C SER A 56 4.09 17.59 -2.67
N THR A 57 4.26 18.02 -3.91
CA THR A 57 3.24 18.78 -4.64
C THR A 57 2.16 17.89 -5.25
N ALA A 58 2.45 16.59 -5.45
CA ALA A 58 1.51 15.65 -6.05
C ALA A 58 0.29 15.37 -5.15
N TYR A 59 0.46 15.45 -3.83
CA TYR A 59 -0.62 15.18 -2.87
C TYR A 59 -1.79 16.16 -2.97
N SER A 60 -1.52 17.43 -3.26
CA SER A 60 -2.57 18.42 -3.46
C SER A 60 -3.48 18.08 -4.65
N LYS A 61 -2.94 17.47 -5.72
CA LYS A 61 -3.72 17.02 -6.87
C LYS A 61 -4.69 15.88 -6.48
N VAL A 62 -4.26 14.98 -5.59
CA VAL A 62 -5.12 13.92 -5.04
C VAL A 62 -6.25 14.53 -4.22
N GLY A 63 -5.95 15.48 -3.32
CA GLY A 63 -6.97 16.20 -2.54
C GLY A 63 -7.99 16.93 -3.43
N THR A 64 -7.51 17.64 -4.46
CA THR A 64 -8.38 18.31 -5.44
C THR A 64 -9.27 17.30 -6.17
N PHE A 65 -8.71 16.18 -6.65
CA PHE A 65 -9.49 15.13 -7.30
C PHE A 65 -10.58 14.56 -6.40
N ILE A 66 -10.25 14.25 -5.13
CA ILE A 66 -11.22 13.74 -4.17
C ILE A 66 -12.38 14.73 -3.99
N LEU A 67 -12.05 16.01 -3.85
CA LEU A 67 -13.06 17.05 -3.62
C LEU A 67 -13.95 17.26 -4.86
N GLU A 68 -13.35 17.41 -6.02
CA GLU A 68 -14.06 17.79 -7.25
C GLU A 68 -14.78 16.62 -7.93
N THR A 69 -14.19 15.42 -7.88
CA THR A 69 -14.73 14.24 -8.56
C THR A 69 -15.58 13.36 -7.67
N TRP A 70 -15.19 13.22 -6.40
CA TRP A 70 -15.84 12.33 -5.44
C TRP A 70 -16.62 13.06 -4.34
N ASN A 71 -16.81 14.39 -4.49
CA ASN A 71 -17.51 15.25 -3.51
C ASN A 71 -16.97 15.05 -2.09
N GLY A 72 -15.67 14.88 -1.95
CA GLY A 72 -15.02 14.70 -0.65
C GLY A 72 -15.31 13.35 0.03
N ASN A 73 -15.48 12.27 -0.71
CA ASN A 73 -15.78 10.95 -0.13
C ASN A 73 -14.72 9.92 -0.50
N VAL A 74 -14.03 9.38 0.50
CA VAL A 74 -13.08 8.25 0.38
C VAL A 74 -13.52 7.13 1.32
N ASP A 75 -13.80 5.95 0.78
CA ASP A 75 -14.20 4.79 1.57
C ASP A 75 -13.01 3.87 1.90
N TYR A 76 -12.06 3.75 0.96
CA TYR A 76 -10.91 2.87 1.13
C TYR A 76 -9.63 3.52 0.65
N LEU A 77 -8.54 3.26 1.39
CA LEU A 77 -7.18 3.59 0.96
C LEU A 77 -6.30 2.35 1.10
N ILE A 78 -5.64 1.96 0.02
CA ILE A 78 -4.61 0.91 0.05
C ILE A 78 -3.25 1.54 -0.22
N ASN A 79 -2.42 1.63 0.82
CA ASN A 79 -1.02 2.00 0.72
C ASN A 79 -0.20 0.76 0.32
N ASN A 80 -0.13 0.51 -0.99
CA ASN A 80 0.58 -0.64 -1.56
C ASN A 80 1.95 -0.26 -2.15
N ALA A 81 2.14 0.97 -2.60
CA ALA A 81 3.43 1.41 -3.14
C ALA A 81 4.58 1.16 -2.15
N GLY A 82 5.73 0.76 -2.67
CA GLY A 82 6.91 0.53 -1.87
C GLY A 82 8.20 0.65 -2.68
N CYS A 83 9.29 0.85 -1.95
CA CYS A 83 10.65 0.86 -2.46
C CYS A 83 11.45 -0.18 -1.68
N LEU A 84 12.11 -1.10 -2.40
CA LEU A 84 13.00 -2.11 -1.83
C LEU A 84 14.41 -1.88 -2.36
N ILE A 85 15.38 -1.88 -1.46
CA ILE A 85 16.80 -1.90 -1.77
C ILE A 85 17.39 -3.11 -1.06
N ASN A 86 17.97 -4.03 -1.84
CA ASN A 86 18.70 -5.20 -1.34
C ASN A 86 20.20 -4.94 -1.50
N LYS A 87 20.87 -4.71 -0.36
CA LYS A 87 22.28 -4.32 -0.33
C LYS A 87 22.90 -4.67 1.02
N PRO A 88 24.12 -5.22 1.12
CA PRO A 88 24.79 -5.45 2.39
C PRO A 88 24.78 -4.18 3.26
N PHE A 89 24.60 -4.34 4.58
CA PHE A 89 24.43 -3.18 5.46
C PHE A 89 25.61 -2.20 5.40
N HIS A 90 26.84 -2.71 5.31
CA HIS A 90 28.04 -1.86 5.24
C HIS A 90 28.17 -1.07 3.94
N GLU A 91 27.39 -1.43 2.89
CA GLU A 91 27.30 -0.73 1.63
C GLU A 91 26.05 0.15 1.53
N THR A 92 25.10 -0.03 2.45
CA THR A 92 23.84 0.73 2.47
C THR A 92 24.10 2.15 2.95
N THR A 93 23.86 3.13 2.10
CA THR A 93 24.12 4.54 2.39
C THR A 93 22.94 5.21 3.11
N ILE A 94 23.17 6.39 3.68
CA ILE A 94 22.10 7.26 4.21
C ILE A 94 21.11 7.60 3.09
N GLY A 95 21.57 7.82 1.86
CA GLY A 95 20.70 8.07 0.71
C GLY A 95 19.79 6.89 0.37
N ASP A 96 20.28 5.64 0.52
CA ASP A 96 19.46 4.45 0.35
C ASP A 96 18.37 4.38 1.44
N PHE A 97 18.71 4.64 2.71
CA PHE A 97 17.75 4.75 3.80
C PHE A 97 16.74 5.85 3.55
N ASP A 98 17.19 7.06 3.20
CA ASP A 98 16.32 8.20 2.94
C ASP A 98 15.29 7.87 1.84
N LYS A 99 15.73 7.32 0.71
CA LYS A 99 14.85 6.92 -0.39
C LYS A 99 13.80 5.91 0.05
N VAL A 100 14.20 4.87 0.79
CA VAL A 100 13.28 3.82 1.26
C VAL A 100 12.30 4.37 2.29
N TYR A 101 12.76 5.15 3.26
CA TYR A 101 11.89 5.73 4.29
C TYR A 101 10.95 6.79 3.75
N ARG A 102 11.42 7.65 2.84
CA ARG A 102 10.56 8.64 2.18
C ARG A 102 9.44 7.98 1.39
N THR A 103 9.71 6.86 0.73
CA THR A 103 8.67 6.12 -0.01
C THR A 103 7.77 5.34 0.94
N ASN A 104 8.35 4.49 1.80
CA ASN A 104 7.60 3.48 2.54
C ASN A 104 6.95 4.01 3.82
N VAL A 105 7.47 5.10 4.39
CA VAL A 105 6.99 5.66 5.68
C VAL A 105 6.38 7.03 5.47
N TYR A 106 7.15 8.00 4.99
CA TYR A 106 6.67 9.37 4.87
C TYR A 106 5.60 9.51 3.79
N GLY A 107 5.77 8.83 2.65
CA GLY A 107 4.77 8.81 1.59
C GLY A 107 3.46 8.17 2.02
N VAL A 108 3.51 7.09 2.81
CA VAL A 108 2.32 6.46 3.42
C VAL A 108 1.66 7.42 4.39
N SER A 109 2.43 8.04 5.28
CA SER A 109 1.91 9.02 6.25
C SER A 109 1.24 10.21 5.56
N GLU A 110 1.89 10.77 4.52
CA GLU A 110 1.35 11.90 3.76
C GLU A 110 0.09 11.54 2.99
N MET A 111 0.03 10.35 2.39
CA MET A 111 -1.17 9.88 1.70
C MET A 111 -2.35 9.71 2.66
N ILE A 112 -2.12 9.13 3.84
CA ILE A 112 -3.14 9.04 4.89
C ILE A 112 -3.61 10.43 5.28
N ARG A 113 -2.69 11.35 5.58
CA ARG A 113 -3.01 12.74 5.98
C ARG A 113 -3.80 13.49 4.90
N THR A 114 -3.49 13.26 3.64
CA THR A 114 -4.22 13.83 2.50
C THR A 114 -5.66 13.31 2.44
N CYS A 115 -5.89 12.03 2.75
CA CYS A 115 -7.21 11.41 2.68
C CYS A 115 -8.09 11.68 3.92
N ILE A 116 -7.50 11.84 5.11
CA ILE A 116 -8.24 11.98 6.39
C ILE A 116 -9.37 13.01 6.34
N PRO A 117 -9.23 14.21 5.74
CA PRO A 117 -10.32 15.18 5.69
C PRO A 117 -11.56 14.73 4.88
N TYR A 118 -11.41 13.68 4.10
CA TYR A 118 -12.41 13.22 3.11
C TYR A 118 -12.93 11.81 3.38
N VAL A 119 -12.49 11.15 4.44
CA VAL A 119 -12.91 9.77 4.72
C VAL A 119 -14.35 9.70 5.18
N THR A 120 -15.06 8.67 4.71
CA THR A 120 -16.43 8.39 5.16
C THR A 120 -16.42 7.63 6.51
N ASP A 121 -17.58 7.49 7.14
CA ASP A 121 -17.77 6.65 8.33
C ASP A 121 -17.52 5.14 8.10
N LYS A 122 -17.37 4.75 6.82
CA LYS A 122 -17.03 3.38 6.40
C LYS A 122 -15.54 3.18 6.16
N ALA A 123 -14.75 4.23 6.29
CA ALA A 123 -13.37 4.23 5.85
C ALA A 123 -12.53 3.12 6.47
N HIS A 124 -11.74 2.46 5.61
CA HIS A 124 -10.74 1.47 5.98
C HIS A 124 -9.44 1.76 5.24
N VAL A 125 -8.41 2.04 6.00
CA VAL A 125 -7.03 2.24 5.51
C VAL A 125 -6.27 0.94 5.70
N VAL A 126 -5.79 0.36 4.60
CA VAL A 126 -4.98 -0.87 4.58
C VAL A 126 -3.58 -0.53 4.12
N THR A 127 -2.60 -0.76 4.97
CA THR A 127 -1.18 -0.54 4.62
C THR A 127 -0.49 -1.87 4.38
N ILE A 128 0.22 -1.98 3.25
CA ILE A 128 0.97 -3.19 2.90
C ILE A 128 2.38 -3.10 3.49
N SER A 129 2.62 -3.93 4.48
CA SER A 129 3.93 -4.15 5.08
C SER A 129 4.53 -5.46 4.55
N SER A 130 5.51 -5.98 5.24
CA SER A 130 6.22 -7.21 4.90
C SER A 130 6.50 -8.01 6.18
N MET A 131 6.56 -9.33 6.04
CA MET A 131 7.04 -10.20 7.11
C MET A 131 8.42 -9.79 7.63
N GLY A 132 9.28 -9.25 6.78
CA GLY A 132 10.58 -8.68 7.20
C GLY A 132 10.47 -7.51 8.19
N GLY A 133 9.35 -6.80 8.24
CA GLY A 133 9.07 -5.72 9.19
C GLY A 133 8.52 -6.20 10.54
N VAL A 134 8.02 -7.43 10.63
CA VAL A 134 7.41 -7.99 11.85
C VAL A 134 8.49 -8.33 12.88
N GLN A 135 8.33 -7.88 14.12
CA GLN A 135 9.26 -8.24 15.20
C GLN A 135 9.20 -9.74 15.46
N GLY A 136 10.37 -10.37 15.61
CA GLY A 136 10.48 -11.81 15.85
C GLY A 136 10.36 -12.68 14.59
N SER A 137 9.99 -12.15 13.43
CA SER A 137 10.03 -12.90 12.18
C SER A 137 11.46 -13.11 11.67
N MET A 138 11.61 -14.05 10.75
CA MET A 138 12.88 -14.25 10.03
C MET A 138 13.32 -12.97 9.33
N LYS A 139 14.61 -12.65 9.41
CA LYS A 139 15.22 -11.49 8.76
C LYS A 139 16.14 -11.94 7.62
N PHE A 140 16.10 -11.19 6.53
CA PHE A 140 16.90 -11.45 5.35
C PHE A 140 18.05 -10.44 5.27
N PRO A 141 19.33 -10.91 5.18
CA PRO A 141 20.45 -10.02 4.93
C PRO A 141 20.22 -9.15 3.69
N GLY A 142 20.72 -7.91 3.73
CA GLY A 142 20.56 -6.96 2.63
C GLY A 142 19.31 -6.09 2.69
N LEU A 143 18.34 -6.38 3.56
CA LEU A 143 17.07 -5.65 3.65
C LEU A 143 16.98 -4.68 4.83
N SER A 144 18.09 -4.15 5.32
CA SER A 144 18.12 -3.31 6.52
C SER A 144 17.19 -2.09 6.43
N ALA A 145 17.29 -1.28 5.38
CA ALA A 145 16.45 -0.11 5.18
C ALA A 145 14.99 -0.52 4.90
N TYR A 146 14.78 -1.54 4.06
CA TYR A 146 13.45 -2.00 3.70
C TYR A 146 12.70 -2.55 4.92
N SER A 147 13.26 -3.54 5.62
CA SER A 147 12.61 -4.21 6.73
C SER A 147 12.32 -3.24 7.89
N SER A 148 13.27 -2.33 8.21
CA SER A 148 13.03 -1.32 9.24
C SER A 148 11.93 -0.34 8.86
N SER A 149 11.84 0.08 7.60
CA SER A 149 10.76 0.93 7.11
C SER A 149 9.39 0.23 7.17
N LYS A 150 9.35 -1.08 6.88
CA LYS A 150 8.13 -1.89 6.98
C LYS A 150 7.70 -2.14 8.43
N GLY A 151 8.65 -2.17 9.38
CA GLY A 151 8.36 -2.16 10.82
C GLY A 151 7.79 -0.80 11.27
N ALA A 152 8.32 0.30 10.77
CA ALA A 152 7.84 1.64 11.11
C ALA A 152 6.37 1.86 10.75
N VAL A 153 5.90 1.39 9.59
CA VAL A 153 4.49 1.55 9.20
C VAL A 153 3.55 0.60 9.96
N ILE A 154 4.04 -0.49 10.54
CA ILE A 154 3.26 -1.31 11.48
C ILE A 154 2.89 -0.47 12.70
N THR A 155 3.90 0.10 13.37
CA THR A 155 3.69 0.95 14.55
C THR A 155 2.85 2.18 14.23
N LEU A 156 3.09 2.84 13.08
CA LEU A 156 2.28 3.97 12.63
C LEU A 156 0.81 3.60 12.49
N THR A 157 0.51 2.45 11.88
CA THR A 157 -0.86 1.98 11.68
C THR A 157 -1.59 1.73 13.01
N GLU A 158 -0.91 1.10 13.97
CA GLU A 158 -1.44 0.85 15.31
C GLU A 158 -1.76 2.16 16.04
N LEU A 159 -0.87 3.15 15.96
CA LEU A 159 -1.07 4.48 16.56
C LEU A 159 -2.26 5.20 15.94
N LEU A 160 -2.35 5.26 14.61
CA LEU A 160 -3.44 5.94 13.92
C LEU A 160 -4.80 5.29 14.19
N ALA A 161 -4.85 3.98 14.36
CA ALA A 161 -6.08 3.28 14.73
C ALA A 161 -6.63 3.73 16.09
N GLU A 162 -5.77 4.04 17.05
CA GLU A 162 -6.18 4.57 18.36
C GLU A 162 -6.52 6.06 18.28
N GLU A 163 -5.72 6.86 17.55
CA GLU A 163 -5.92 8.30 17.39
C GLU A 163 -7.26 8.63 16.71
N TYR A 164 -7.64 7.86 15.69
CA TYR A 164 -8.89 8.07 14.92
C TYR A 164 -10.05 7.16 15.33
N LYS A 165 -9.96 6.48 16.44
CA LYS A 165 -10.98 5.54 16.93
C LYS A 165 -12.37 6.15 17.09
N SER A 166 -12.44 7.38 17.60
CA SER A 166 -13.70 8.10 17.77
C SER A 166 -14.37 8.51 16.46
N GLN A 167 -13.61 8.54 15.36
CA GLN A 167 -14.11 8.89 14.03
C GLN A 167 -14.55 7.66 13.22
N ASN A 168 -14.51 6.47 13.82
CA ASN A 168 -14.89 5.21 13.20
C ASN A 168 -14.08 4.90 11.93
N ILE A 169 -12.81 5.33 11.86
CA ILE A 169 -11.89 5.00 10.77
C ILE A 169 -11.08 3.77 11.21
N ALA A 170 -11.06 2.73 10.39
CA ALA A 170 -10.22 1.57 10.66
C ALA A 170 -8.87 1.67 9.93
N PHE A 171 -7.80 1.35 10.66
CA PHE A 171 -6.43 1.25 10.13
C PHE A 171 -5.91 -0.15 10.41
N ASN A 172 -5.52 -0.88 9.39
CA ASN A 172 -4.91 -2.19 9.56
C ASN A 172 -3.70 -2.33 8.64
N VAL A 173 -2.77 -3.20 9.02
CA VAL A 173 -1.55 -3.46 8.27
C VAL A 173 -1.43 -4.94 7.94
N LEU A 174 -1.17 -5.23 6.67
CA LEU A 174 -0.93 -6.58 6.18
C LEU A 174 0.57 -6.78 5.97
N ALA A 175 1.20 -7.61 6.80
CA ALA A 175 2.59 -8.04 6.60
C ALA A 175 2.59 -9.25 5.69
N ILE A 176 2.81 -9.03 4.40
CA ILE A 176 2.78 -10.09 3.40
C ILE A 176 4.12 -10.82 3.30
N GLY A 177 4.05 -12.11 2.99
CA GLY A 177 5.19 -12.94 2.59
C GLY A 177 5.63 -12.65 1.16
N ALA A 178 6.44 -13.55 0.60
CA ALA A 178 6.93 -13.44 -0.76
C ALA A 178 5.80 -13.65 -1.78
N VAL A 179 5.73 -12.72 -2.75
CA VAL A 179 4.79 -12.74 -3.87
C VAL A 179 5.57 -12.50 -5.15
N GLN A 180 5.36 -13.32 -6.19
CA GLN A 180 6.08 -13.26 -7.46
C GLN A 180 5.75 -11.98 -8.23
N THR A 181 6.43 -10.90 -7.85
CA THR A 181 6.31 -9.57 -8.45
C THR A 181 7.61 -9.19 -9.10
N GLU A 182 7.56 -8.22 -10.01
CA GLU A 182 8.76 -7.64 -10.63
C GLU A 182 9.70 -7.02 -9.58
N MET A 183 9.16 -6.45 -8.49
CA MET A 183 9.97 -5.92 -7.38
C MET A 183 10.76 -7.04 -6.67
N LEU A 184 10.14 -8.21 -6.48
CA LEU A 184 10.81 -9.35 -5.86
C LEU A 184 11.89 -9.91 -6.77
N GLU A 185 11.60 -10.08 -8.06
CA GLU A 185 12.55 -10.56 -9.06
C GLU A 185 13.76 -9.63 -9.20
N GLU A 186 13.54 -8.31 -9.21
CA GLU A 186 14.62 -7.29 -9.23
C GLU A 186 15.51 -7.38 -7.97
N ALA A 187 14.91 -7.68 -6.80
CA ALA A 187 15.65 -7.76 -5.55
C ALA A 187 16.32 -9.11 -5.30
N PHE A 188 15.74 -10.19 -5.82
CA PHE A 188 16.18 -11.57 -5.63
C PHE A 188 16.07 -12.36 -6.94
N PRO A 189 16.94 -12.10 -7.94
CA PRO A 189 16.88 -12.76 -9.23
C PRO A 189 16.88 -14.28 -9.12
N GLY A 190 15.94 -14.94 -9.79
CA GLY A 190 15.81 -16.39 -9.80
C GLY A 190 15.12 -17.00 -8.57
N TYR A 191 14.65 -16.17 -7.62
CA TYR A 191 13.83 -16.68 -6.53
C TYR A 191 12.37 -16.85 -6.98
N GLU A 192 11.81 -18.04 -6.79
CA GLU A 192 10.42 -18.35 -7.09
C GLU A 192 9.56 -18.22 -5.83
N ALA A 193 8.64 -17.25 -5.83
CA ALA A 193 7.72 -17.05 -4.72
C ALA A 193 6.50 -17.99 -4.83
N PRO A 194 5.94 -18.42 -3.68
CA PRO A 194 4.82 -19.38 -3.66
C PRO A 194 3.50 -18.79 -4.17
N LEU A 195 3.33 -17.47 -4.15
CA LEU A 195 2.08 -16.79 -4.53
C LEU A 195 2.29 -15.86 -5.73
N LYS A 196 1.28 -15.81 -6.59
CA LYS A 196 1.21 -14.84 -7.70
C LYS A 196 0.57 -13.53 -7.23
N PRO A 197 0.83 -12.38 -7.92
CA PRO A 197 0.23 -11.09 -7.59
C PRO A 197 -1.30 -11.12 -7.48
N ILE A 198 -1.99 -11.81 -8.38
CA ILE A 198 -3.46 -11.90 -8.39
C ILE A 198 -4.02 -12.63 -7.16
N GLU A 199 -3.33 -13.64 -6.65
CA GLU A 199 -3.77 -14.39 -5.47
C GLU A 199 -3.69 -13.52 -4.22
N MET A 200 -2.56 -12.81 -4.03
CA MET A 200 -2.40 -11.86 -2.94
C MET A 200 -3.35 -10.67 -3.08
N ALA A 201 -3.56 -10.16 -4.29
CA ALA A 201 -4.52 -9.10 -4.55
C ALA A 201 -5.95 -9.51 -4.18
N GLY A 202 -6.34 -10.76 -4.46
CA GLY A 202 -7.63 -11.31 -4.03
C GLY A 202 -7.82 -11.26 -2.51
N TYR A 203 -6.82 -11.69 -1.75
CA TYR A 203 -6.85 -11.61 -0.29
C TYR A 203 -6.92 -10.15 0.22
N ILE A 204 -6.10 -9.25 -0.34
CA ILE A 204 -6.10 -7.83 0.06
C ILE A 204 -7.44 -7.19 -0.28
N TYR A 205 -8.04 -7.51 -1.43
CA TYR A 205 -9.37 -7.06 -1.82
C TYR A 205 -10.43 -7.46 -0.78
N ASP A 206 -10.52 -8.75 -0.46
CA ASP A 206 -11.48 -9.27 0.52
C ASP A 206 -11.27 -8.65 1.91
N PHE A 207 -10.01 -8.53 2.34
CA PHE A 207 -9.67 -7.90 3.61
C PHE A 207 -10.04 -6.41 3.64
N THR A 208 -9.80 -5.69 2.56
CA THR A 208 -10.12 -4.25 2.47
C THR A 208 -11.62 -4.01 2.66
N ILE A 209 -12.47 -4.85 2.08
CA ILE A 209 -13.92 -4.71 2.14
C ILE A 209 -14.48 -5.18 3.50
N ASN A 210 -14.00 -6.31 4.01
CA ASN A 210 -14.59 -7.00 5.14
C ASN A 210 -13.81 -6.84 6.45
N GLY A 211 -12.53 -6.52 6.39
CA GLY A 211 -11.62 -6.53 7.55
C GLY A 211 -11.99 -5.54 8.65
N LYS A 212 -12.49 -4.35 8.29
CA LYS A 212 -12.93 -3.33 9.26
C LYS A 212 -13.94 -3.88 10.28
N LYS A 213 -14.79 -4.83 9.87
CA LYS A 213 -15.78 -5.44 10.74
C LYS A 213 -15.17 -6.17 11.95
N PHE A 214 -13.94 -6.69 11.77
CA PHE A 214 -13.29 -7.56 12.75
C PHE A 214 -12.02 -6.95 13.35
N PHE A 215 -11.38 -6.01 12.62
CA PHE A 215 -10.04 -5.53 12.92
C PHE A 215 -9.95 -4.01 12.88
N ASN A 216 -9.30 -3.44 13.87
CA ASN A 216 -8.80 -2.07 13.89
C ASN A 216 -7.49 -2.04 14.67
N GLY A 217 -6.45 -1.41 14.15
CA GLY A 217 -5.11 -1.35 14.73
C GLY A 217 -4.40 -2.70 14.71
N LYS A 218 -4.69 -3.58 13.75
CA LYS A 218 -4.14 -4.94 13.76
C LYS A 218 -3.10 -5.14 12.67
N LEU A 219 -2.01 -5.79 13.09
CA LEU A 219 -1.04 -6.42 12.22
C LEU A 219 -1.53 -7.82 11.86
N ILE A 220 -1.81 -8.05 10.58
CA ILE A 220 -2.15 -9.38 10.05
C ILE A 220 -0.96 -9.92 9.27
N GLN A 221 -0.41 -11.04 9.70
CA GLN A 221 0.67 -11.73 9.00
C GLN A 221 0.06 -12.63 7.92
N VAL A 222 0.38 -12.32 6.66
CA VAL A 222 -0.18 -13.00 5.48
C VAL A 222 0.93 -13.77 4.80
N SER A 223 1.32 -14.89 5.38
CA SER A 223 2.35 -15.77 4.86
C SER A 223 2.15 -17.18 5.38
N SER A 224 2.32 -18.16 4.52
CA SER A 224 2.32 -19.59 4.87
C SER A 224 3.74 -20.17 5.07
N THR A 225 4.78 -19.40 4.70
CA THR A 225 6.17 -19.90 4.62
C THR A 225 7.17 -19.18 5.51
N THR A 226 6.80 -18.02 6.06
CA THR A 226 7.67 -17.22 6.93
C THR A 226 7.09 -17.24 8.33
N PRO A 227 7.74 -17.89 9.28
CA PRO A 227 7.31 -17.93 10.66
C PRO A 227 7.44 -16.58 11.35
#